data_f8af93e8dabb4e30b86fa0142aedf077
#
_entry.id   f8af93e8dabb4e30b86fa0142aedf077
#
_cell.length_a   1.000
_cell.length_b   1.000
_cell.length_c   1.000
_cell.angle_alpha   90.00
_cell.angle_beta   90.00
_cell.angle_gamma   90.00
#
_symmetry.space_group_name_H-M   'P 1'
#
loop_
_entity.id
_entity.type
_entity.pdbx_description
1 polymer ?
#
loop_
_entity_poly.entity_id
_entity_poly.type
_entity_poly.pdbx_seq_one_letter_code
_entity_poly.pdbx_strand_id
1 'polypeptide(L)'
;MNIVKKYVGKGKRKTTIGMEREQTTSEYEKAIQYIDQLIQQGDLQIGSKLPTERAIAEELGIGRNSTREALSILHGMGMIERVQGSGNYISKDAGGSIHRILRMMLALGTITGKEIADFRCMMEKAVCLDLLERGLSEEQQTYFEKLLQGMEAASTEEFLELDKKFHEQLIRATGNPLFILLLESVSKLYQEQIACVLQQADE
;
A
#
# COMPACT_ATOMS: atom_id res chain seq x y z
N MET A 1 -24.30 14.08 13.85
CA MET A 1 -25.38 13.31 14.54
C MET A 1 -26.29 12.66 13.49
N ASN A 2 -26.21 11.32 13.35
CA ASN A 2 -27.19 10.43 12.70
C ASN A 2 -27.59 10.59 11.24
N ILE A 3 -26.72 10.14 10.31
CA ILE A 3 -27.14 9.78 8.93
C ILE A 3 -27.13 8.25 8.70
N VAL A 4 -26.55 7.45 9.57
CA VAL A 4 -26.37 6.00 9.38
C VAL A 4 -27.63 5.17 9.66
N LYS A 5 -28.70 5.74 10.24
CA LYS A 5 -29.91 4.96 10.63
C LYS A 5 -30.98 4.80 9.56
N LYS A 6 -30.82 5.28 8.34
CA LYS A 6 -31.90 5.31 7.32
C LYS A 6 -31.87 4.18 6.29
N TYR A 7 -30.91 3.26 6.32
CA TYR A 7 -30.76 2.21 5.30
C TYR A 7 -30.78 0.77 5.81
N VAL A 8 -31.33 0.50 7.00
CA VAL A 8 -31.59 -0.89 7.41
C VAL A 8 -33.06 -1.19 7.17
N GLY A 9 -33.42 -1.48 5.95
CA GLY A 9 -34.73 -1.99 5.54
C GLY A 9 -34.85 -3.48 5.79
N LYS A 10 -35.87 -3.88 6.55
CA LYS A 10 -36.28 -5.26 6.82
C LYS A 10 -36.68 -5.97 5.52
N GLY A 11 -35.90 -6.91 5.07
CA GLY A 11 -36.28 -7.86 4.02
C GLY A 11 -35.98 -9.28 4.48
N LYS A 12 -36.97 -9.96 5.07
CA LYS A 12 -36.94 -11.42 5.29
C LYS A 12 -37.04 -12.12 3.94
N ARG A 13 -35.96 -12.59 3.38
CA ARG A 13 -35.95 -13.65 2.36
C ARG A 13 -35.41 -14.92 3.03
N LYS A 14 -36.30 -15.91 3.13
CA LYS A 14 -35.88 -17.31 3.39
C LYS A 14 -35.08 -17.77 2.19
N THR A 15 -33.77 -17.88 2.32
CA THR A 15 -32.94 -18.58 1.37
C THR A 15 -32.56 -19.90 2.00
N THR A 16 -33.03 -20.97 1.40
CA THR A 16 -32.65 -22.33 1.68
C THR A 16 -31.16 -22.47 1.41
N ILE A 17 -30.39 -22.65 2.46
CA ILE A 17 -28.95 -22.78 2.39
C ILE A 17 -28.66 -24.24 2.02
N GLY A 18 -28.19 -24.41 0.79
CA GLY A 18 -27.54 -25.63 0.39
C GLY A 18 -26.15 -25.69 1.01
N MET A 19 -25.84 -26.83 1.57
CA MET A 19 -24.53 -27.44 1.84
C MET A 19 -23.40 -26.46 2.16
N GLU A 20 -23.11 -26.30 3.43
CA GLU A 20 -21.77 -25.90 3.90
C GLU A 20 -20.76 -26.91 3.35
N ARG A 21 -20.04 -26.50 2.29
CA ARG A 21 -18.76 -27.13 1.97
C ARG A 21 -17.85 -26.73 3.13
N GLU A 22 -17.47 -27.67 3.98
CA GLU A 22 -16.28 -27.54 4.80
C GLU A 22 -15.16 -27.12 3.83
N GLN A 23 -14.77 -25.85 3.89
CA GLN A 23 -13.60 -25.37 3.21
C GLN A 23 -12.41 -26.01 3.92
N THR A 24 -11.97 -27.17 3.42
CA THR A 24 -10.70 -27.74 3.81
C THR A 24 -9.64 -26.71 3.47
N THR A 25 -9.15 -26.00 4.49
CA THR A 25 -8.06 -25.02 4.35
C THR A 25 -6.90 -25.71 3.66
N SER A 26 -6.46 -25.19 2.53
CA SER A 26 -5.35 -25.77 1.78
C SER A 26 -4.06 -25.72 2.60
N GLU A 27 -3.10 -26.60 2.30
CA GLU A 27 -1.83 -26.62 3.04
C GLU A 27 -1.08 -25.28 2.95
N TYR A 28 -1.09 -24.61 1.80
CA TYR A 28 -0.44 -23.31 1.65
C TYR A 28 -1.14 -22.23 2.49
N GLU A 29 -2.47 -22.27 2.62
CA GLU A 29 -3.21 -21.35 3.49
C GLU A 29 -2.84 -21.55 4.97
N LYS A 30 -2.63 -22.79 5.41
CA LYS A 30 -2.13 -23.08 6.78
C LYS A 30 -0.77 -22.43 7.01
N ALA A 31 0.13 -22.48 6.01
CA ALA A 31 1.43 -21.83 6.11
C ALA A 31 1.33 -20.29 6.18
N ILE A 32 0.42 -19.69 5.41
CA ILE A 32 0.16 -18.23 5.47
C ILE A 32 -0.39 -17.87 6.86
N GLN A 33 -1.38 -18.61 7.36
CA GLN A 33 -1.97 -18.38 8.69
C GLN A 33 -0.94 -18.54 9.81
N TYR A 34 -0.03 -19.49 9.71
CA TYR A 34 1.05 -19.66 10.67
C TYR A 34 1.98 -18.45 10.72
N ILE A 35 2.39 -17.93 9.56
CA ILE A 35 3.21 -16.71 9.49
C ILE A 35 2.46 -15.52 10.08
N ASP A 36 1.17 -15.36 9.76
CA ASP A 36 0.33 -14.31 10.33
C ASP A 36 0.25 -14.42 11.86
N GLN A 37 0.10 -15.61 12.42
CA GLN A 37 0.13 -15.86 13.86
C GLN A 37 1.45 -15.43 14.50
N LEU A 38 2.59 -15.75 13.88
CA LEU A 38 3.90 -15.32 14.38
C LEU A 38 4.05 -13.79 14.38
N ILE A 39 3.46 -13.11 13.39
CA ILE A 39 3.42 -11.64 13.36
C ILE A 39 2.53 -11.10 14.48
N GLN A 40 1.32 -11.66 14.68
CA GLN A 40 0.39 -11.22 15.71
C GLN A 40 0.93 -11.46 17.13
N GLN A 41 1.72 -12.51 17.34
CA GLN A 41 2.36 -12.83 18.62
C GLN A 41 3.61 -11.96 18.88
N GLY A 42 4.09 -11.25 17.85
CA GLY A 42 5.28 -10.39 17.95
C GLY A 42 6.61 -11.14 17.73
N ASP A 43 6.56 -12.41 17.37
CA ASP A 43 7.74 -13.22 17.06
C ASP A 43 8.39 -12.80 15.74
N LEU A 44 7.59 -12.29 14.81
CA LEU A 44 8.04 -11.69 13.56
C LEU A 44 7.64 -10.22 13.48
N GLN A 45 8.61 -9.37 13.18
CA GLN A 45 8.45 -7.94 12.98
C GLN A 45 8.98 -7.54 11.60
N ILE A 46 8.73 -6.30 11.18
CA ILE A 46 9.29 -5.75 9.93
C ILE A 46 10.81 -5.96 9.89
N GLY A 47 11.29 -6.61 8.83
CA GLY A 47 12.69 -6.97 8.65
C GLY A 47 13.14 -8.25 9.37
N SER A 48 12.29 -8.92 10.14
CA SER A 48 12.58 -10.21 10.74
C SER A 48 12.80 -11.29 9.68
N LYS A 49 13.74 -12.18 9.92
CA LYS A 49 13.96 -13.37 9.09
C LYS A 49 12.86 -14.41 9.39
N LEU A 50 12.22 -14.94 8.36
CA LEU A 50 11.25 -16.02 8.50
C LEU A 50 11.95 -17.35 8.81
N PRO A 51 11.24 -18.30 9.46
CA PRO A 51 11.66 -19.68 9.53
C PRO A 51 11.87 -20.25 8.12
N THR A 52 12.76 -21.23 7.98
CA THR A 52 13.04 -21.84 6.67
C THR A 52 11.82 -22.62 6.15
N GLU A 53 11.73 -22.81 4.81
CA GLU A 53 10.69 -23.65 4.19
C GLU A 53 10.59 -25.02 4.88
N ARG A 54 11.74 -25.60 5.27
CA ARG A 54 11.78 -26.87 5.95
C ARG A 54 11.20 -26.80 7.35
N ALA A 55 11.56 -25.79 8.12
CA ALA A 55 11.07 -25.62 9.49
C ALA A 55 9.55 -25.41 9.52
N ILE A 56 9.01 -24.57 8.62
CA ILE A 56 7.56 -24.36 8.51
C ILE A 56 6.84 -25.65 8.13
N ALA A 57 7.37 -26.39 7.15
CA ALA A 57 6.79 -27.66 6.69
C ALA A 57 6.76 -28.72 7.82
N GLU A 58 7.85 -28.83 8.58
CA GLU A 58 7.97 -29.74 9.73
C GLU A 58 7.02 -29.35 10.86
N GLU A 59 6.93 -28.05 11.21
CA GLU A 59 6.05 -27.54 12.28
C GLU A 59 4.58 -27.81 11.99
N LEU A 60 4.16 -27.62 10.74
CA LEU A 60 2.75 -27.74 10.34
C LEU A 60 2.37 -29.12 9.84
N GLY A 61 3.34 -30.03 9.63
CA GLY A 61 3.09 -31.33 9.05
C GLY A 61 2.59 -31.26 7.59
N ILE A 62 3.02 -30.28 6.81
CA ILE A 62 2.63 -30.05 5.40
C ILE A 62 3.77 -30.28 4.43
N GLY A 63 3.43 -30.35 3.12
CA GLY A 63 4.41 -30.50 2.06
C GLY A 63 5.30 -29.26 1.90
N ARG A 64 6.61 -29.47 1.60
CA ARG A 64 7.52 -28.35 1.27
C ARG A 64 7.08 -27.53 0.07
N ASN A 65 6.40 -28.18 -0.90
CA ASN A 65 5.87 -27.47 -2.07
C ASN A 65 4.77 -26.49 -1.68
N SER A 66 3.87 -26.88 -0.78
CA SER A 66 2.80 -26.03 -0.26
C SER A 66 3.37 -24.86 0.56
N THR A 67 4.42 -25.12 1.36
CA THR A 67 5.15 -24.04 2.05
C THR A 67 5.79 -23.07 1.07
N ARG A 68 6.43 -23.56 0.02
CA ARG A 68 7.06 -22.71 -1.01
C ARG A 68 6.01 -21.89 -1.77
N GLU A 69 4.84 -22.47 -2.04
CA GLU A 69 3.70 -21.76 -2.65
C GLU A 69 3.24 -20.63 -1.77
N ALA A 70 3.01 -20.88 -0.46
CA ALA A 70 2.66 -19.85 0.52
C ALA A 70 3.66 -18.67 0.54
N LEU A 71 4.95 -18.99 0.62
CA LEU A 71 6.00 -17.97 0.59
C LEU A 71 6.07 -17.24 -0.76
N SER A 72 5.71 -17.88 -1.87
CA SER A 72 5.64 -17.24 -3.18
C SER A 72 4.44 -16.29 -3.28
N ILE A 73 3.31 -16.66 -2.71
CA ILE A 73 2.13 -15.79 -2.59
C ILE A 73 2.46 -14.55 -1.74
N LEU A 74 3.02 -14.75 -0.54
CA LEU A 74 3.39 -13.65 0.34
C LEU A 74 4.45 -12.72 -0.29
N HIS A 75 5.39 -13.27 -1.04
CA HIS A 75 6.35 -12.48 -1.80
C HIS A 75 5.68 -11.70 -2.93
N GLY A 76 4.77 -12.32 -3.69
CA GLY A 76 3.97 -11.64 -4.72
C GLY A 76 3.13 -10.49 -4.17
N MET A 77 2.60 -10.67 -2.96
CA MET A 77 1.88 -9.63 -2.22
C MET A 77 2.81 -8.55 -1.63
N GLY A 78 4.15 -8.74 -1.68
CA GLY A 78 5.14 -7.83 -1.11
C GLY A 78 5.19 -7.85 0.42
N MET A 79 4.59 -8.85 1.05
CA MET A 79 4.64 -9.03 2.50
C MET A 79 6.01 -9.56 2.97
N ILE A 80 6.71 -10.25 2.08
CA ILE A 80 8.06 -10.76 2.35
C ILE A 80 9.01 -10.45 1.19
N GLU A 81 10.28 -10.37 1.51
CA GLU A 81 11.40 -10.20 0.57
C GLU A 81 12.27 -11.45 0.56
N ARG A 82 12.73 -11.84 -0.62
CA ARG A 82 13.71 -12.93 -0.79
C ARG A 82 15.10 -12.36 -0.93
N VAL A 83 15.98 -12.74 0.00
CA VAL A 83 17.40 -12.38 -0.06
C VAL A 83 18.19 -13.62 -0.48
N GLN A 84 18.80 -13.54 -1.67
CA GLN A 84 19.55 -14.66 -2.26
C GLN A 84 20.63 -15.15 -1.29
N GLY A 85 20.66 -16.46 -1.05
CA GLY A 85 21.60 -17.11 -0.14
C GLY A 85 21.33 -16.90 1.35
N SER A 86 20.33 -16.05 1.71
CA SER A 86 20.03 -15.74 3.11
C SER A 86 18.66 -16.23 3.57
N GLY A 87 17.62 -16.11 2.73
CA GLY A 87 16.26 -16.58 3.05
C GLY A 87 15.19 -15.54 2.80
N ASN A 88 14.04 -15.72 3.46
CA ASN A 88 12.90 -14.81 3.38
C ASN A 88 12.85 -13.91 4.62
N TYR A 89 12.42 -12.65 4.43
CA TYR A 89 12.32 -11.64 5.48
C TYR A 89 10.97 -10.93 5.38
N ILE A 90 10.42 -10.49 6.50
CA ILE A 90 9.25 -9.60 6.50
C ILE A 90 9.64 -8.31 5.78
N SER A 91 8.87 -7.93 4.78
CA SER A 91 9.16 -6.77 3.93
C SER A 91 9.11 -5.45 4.70
N LYS A 92 10.00 -4.53 4.33
CA LYS A 92 9.99 -3.13 4.79
C LYS A 92 9.15 -2.22 3.89
N ASP A 93 8.82 -2.69 2.68
CA ASP A 93 8.07 -1.94 1.66
C ASP A 93 6.80 -2.70 1.23
N ALA A 94 5.71 -2.50 1.96
CA ALA A 94 4.39 -2.97 1.54
C ALA A 94 3.80 -2.12 0.39
N GLY A 95 4.23 -0.88 0.23
CA GLY A 95 3.71 0.07 -0.76
C GLY A 95 4.00 -0.33 -2.20
N GLY A 96 5.14 -0.96 -2.46
CA GLY A 96 5.51 -1.42 -3.80
C GLY A 96 4.52 -2.42 -4.42
N SER A 97 3.78 -3.17 -3.63
CA SER A 97 2.74 -4.08 -4.13
C SER A 97 1.47 -3.35 -4.53
N ILE A 98 1.04 -2.36 -3.75
CA ILE A 98 -0.10 -1.52 -4.07
C ILE A 98 0.18 -0.79 -5.39
N HIS A 99 1.37 -0.20 -5.52
CA HIS A 99 1.79 0.46 -6.75
C HIS A 99 1.73 -0.47 -7.97
N ARG A 100 2.23 -1.72 -7.86
CA ARG A 100 2.17 -2.71 -8.96
C ARG A 100 0.75 -3.06 -9.35
N ILE A 101 -0.16 -3.23 -8.38
CA ILE A 101 -1.57 -3.52 -8.64
C ILE A 101 -2.22 -2.35 -9.38
N LEU A 102 -2.05 -1.12 -8.89
CA LEU A 102 -2.59 0.08 -9.52
C LEU A 102 -2.07 0.27 -10.95
N ARG A 103 -0.77 0.03 -11.18
CA ARG A 103 -0.16 0.09 -12.51
C ARG A 103 -0.76 -0.95 -13.47
N MET A 104 -1.03 -2.17 -12.99
CA MET A 104 -1.70 -3.19 -13.79
C MET A 104 -3.14 -2.80 -14.12
N MET A 105 -3.89 -2.26 -13.16
CA MET A 105 -5.25 -1.77 -13.37
C MET A 105 -5.30 -0.64 -14.41
N LEU A 106 -4.33 0.26 -14.37
CA LEU A 106 -4.17 1.31 -15.37
C LEU A 106 -3.88 0.73 -16.76
N ALA A 107 -2.94 -0.22 -16.86
CA ALA A 107 -2.61 -0.87 -18.13
C ALA A 107 -3.79 -1.67 -18.73
N LEU A 108 -4.64 -2.24 -17.89
CA LEU A 108 -5.88 -2.91 -18.29
C LEU A 108 -7.05 -1.95 -18.58
N GLY A 109 -6.88 -0.64 -18.36
CA GLY A 109 -7.94 0.34 -18.54
C GLY A 109 -9.07 0.26 -17.50
N THR A 110 -8.89 -0.46 -16.39
CA THR A 110 -9.86 -0.54 -15.28
C THR A 110 -9.87 0.74 -14.45
N ILE A 111 -8.79 1.49 -14.47
CA ILE A 111 -8.68 2.85 -13.96
C ILE A 111 -7.98 3.72 -15.00
N THR A 112 -8.22 5.02 -14.95
CA THR A 112 -7.66 6.01 -15.86
C THR A 112 -6.69 6.96 -15.14
N GLY A 113 -5.80 7.61 -15.88
CA GLY A 113 -4.93 8.64 -15.32
C GLY A 113 -5.70 9.81 -14.71
N LYS A 114 -6.86 10.13 -15.27
CA LYS A 114 -7.76 11.16 -14.72
C LYS A 114 -8.28 10.75 -13.34
N GLU A 115 -8.75 9.51 -13.16
CA GLU A 115 -9.24 9.01 -11.88
C GLU A 115 -8.15 8.96 -10.81
N ILE A 116 -6.91 8.65 -11.20
CA ILE A 116 -5.74 8.72 -10.30
C ILE A 116 -5.49 10.16 -9.85
N ALA A 117 -5.52 11.13 -10.78
CA ALA A 117 -5.34 12.54 -10.47
C ALA A 117 -6.48 13.08 -9.58
N ASP A 118 -7.72 12.74 -9.88
CA ASP A 118 -8.90 13.14 -9.10
C ASP A 118 -8.84 12.56 -7.68
N PHE A 119 -8.48 11.28 -7.53
CA PHE A 119 -8.28 10.64 -6.23
C PHE A 119 -7.18 11.34 -5.41
N ARG A 120 -6.01 11.56 -6.02
CA ARG A 120 -4.90 12.27 -5.39
C ARG A 120 -5.34 13.65 -4.89
N CYS A 121 -5.99 14.44 -5.76
CA CYS A 121 -6.47 15.78 -5.42
C CYS A 121 -7.45 15.78 -4.23
N MET A 122 -8.40 14.83 -4.20
CA MET A 122 -9.35 14.71 -3.10
C MET A 122 -8.66 14.34 -1.78
N MET A 123 -7.72 13.40 -1.82
CA MET A 123 -7.01 12.94 -0.64
C MET A 123 -6.05 14.02 -0.10
N GLU A 124 -5.33 14.72 -0.97
CA GLU A 124 -4.45 15.82 -0.56
C GLU A 124 -5.22 17.00 0.06
N LYS A 125 -6.43 17.30 -0.45
CA LYS A 125 -7.33 18.26 0.20
C LYS A 125 -7.73 17.83 1.61
N ALA A 126 -8.05 16.54 1.80
CA ALA A 126 -8.37 16.00 3.13
C ALA A 126 -7.15 16.08 4.06
N VAL A 127 -5.95 15.81 3.56
CA VAL A 127 -4.69 15.99 4.30
C VAL A 127 -4.48 17.44 4.71
N CYS A 128 -4.66 18.39 3.79
CA CYS A 128 -4.53 19.81 4.11
C CYS A 128 -5.51 20.24 5.21
N LEU A 129 -6.77 19.79 5.16
CA LEU A 129 -7.76 20.10 6.20
C LEU A 129 -7.35 19.52 7.56
N ASP A 130 -6.91 18.28 7.61
CA ASP A 130 -6.43 17.63 8.82
C ASP A 130 -5.21 18.37 9.42
N LEU A 131 -4.26 18.79 8.58
CA LEU A 131 -3.09 19.55 9.01
C LEU A 131 -3.45 20.97 9.48
N LEU A 132 -4.46 21.62 8.89
CA LEU A 132 -4.97 22.91 9.35
C LEU A 132 -5.63 22.80 10.73
N GLU A 133 -6.34 21.71 11.00
CA GLU A 133 -6.98 21.48 12.30
C GLU A 133 -5.97 21.13 13.41
N ARG A 134 -4.97 20.31 13.10
CA ARG A 134 -3.95 19.86 14.06
C ARG A 134 -2.81 20.86 14.27
N GLY A 135 -2.55 21.69 13.28
CA GLY A 135 -1.35 22.52 13.17
C GLY A 135 -0.14 21.72 12.67
N LEU A 136 0.85 22.43 12.17
CA LEU A 136 2.15 21.89 11.79
C LEU A 136 3.15 22.14 12.93
N SER A 137 4.12 21.25 13.12
CA SER A 137 5.27 21.55 13.98
C SER A 137 6.12 22.66 13.36
N GLU A 138 6.92 23.35 14.18
CA GLU A 138 7.84 24.40 13.71
C GLU A 138 8.82 23.85 12.66
N GLU A 139 9.27 22.62 12.83
CA GLU A 139 10.15 21.95 11.89
C GLU A 139 9.44 21.68 10.54
N GLN A 140 8.22 21.19 10.57
CA GLN A 140 7.40 20.96 9.36
C GLN A 140 7.12 22.29 8.65
N GLN A 141 6.73 23.32 9.38
CA GLN A 141 6.46 24.65 8.82
C GLN A 141 7.70 25.20 8.12
N THR A 142 8.85 25.20 8.82
CA THR A 142 10.12 25.65 8.24
C THR A 142 10.50 24.88 6.98
N TYR A 143 10.23 23.57 6.95
CA TYR A 143 10.52 22.73 5.78
C TYR A 143 9.62 23.10 4.59
N PHE A 144 8.31 23.28 4.81
CA PHE A 144 7.39 23.70 3.75
C PHE A 144 7.72 25.09 3.21
N GLU A 145 8.06 26.05 4.08
CA GLU A 145 8.46 27.40 3.68
C GLU A 145 9.70 27.36 2.77
N LYS A 146 10.70 26.55 3.10
CA LYS A 146 11.90 26.38 2.25
C LYS A 146 11.56 25.76 0.88
N LEU A 147 10.67 24.78 0.83
CA LEU A 147 10.24 24.19 -0.44
C LEU A 147 9.53 25.22 -1.31
N LEU A 148 8.59 25.99 -0.73
CA LEU A 148 7.84 27.04 -1.45
C LEU A 148 8.77 28.13 -1.98
N GLN A 149 9.71 28.62 -1.16
CA GLN A 149 10.72 29.59 -1.60
C GLN A 149 11.60 29.06 -2.73
N GLY A 150 11.97 27.75 -2.64
CA GLY A 150 12.72 27.10 -3.70
C GLY A 150 11.96 27.06 -5.03
N MET A 151 10.66 26.77 -4.97
CA MET A 151 9.79 26.70 -6.15
C MET A 151 9.65 28.05 -6.87
N GLU A 152 9.63 29.18 -6.13
CA GLU A 152 9.50 30.53 -6.71
C GLU A 152 10.67 30.89 -7.62
N ALA A 153 11.87 30.36 -7.36
CA ALA A 153 13.09 30.69 -8.07
C ALA A 153 13.57 29.56 -9.02
N ALA A 154 12.85 28.46 -9.07
CA ALA A 154 13.29 27.24 -9.75
C ALA A 154 13.09 27.30 -11.28
N SER A 155 13.96 26.64 -12.03
CA SER A 155 13.70 26.23 -13.40
C SER A 155 12.55 25.23 -13.45
N THR A 156 12.01 24.96 -14.65
CA THR A 156 10.90 24.00 -14.81
C THR A 156 11.26 22.61 -14.25
N GLU A 157 12.47 22.15 -14.48
CA GLU A 157 12.94 20.84 -14.04
C GLU A 157 13.10 20.79 -12.52
N GLU A 158 13.73 21.82 -11.94
CA GLU A 158 13.87 21.95 -10.47
C GLU A 158 12.51 22.11 -9.78
N PHE A 159 11.57 22.83 -10.40
CA PHE A 159 10.21 22.99 -9.89
C PHE A 159 9.50 21.64 -9.76
N LEU A 160 9.57 20.77 -10.76
CA LEU A 160 8.94 19.45 -10.72
C LEU A 160 9.50 18.58 -9.58
N GLU A 161 10.80 18.65 -9.31
CA GLU A 161 11.41 17.92 -8.20
C GLU A 161 11.01 18.49 -6.82
N LEU A 162 10.88 19.81 -6.70
CA LEU A 162 10.44 20.46 -5.47
C LEU A 162 8.95 20.22 -5.22
N ASP A 163 8.11 20.27 -6.25
CA ASP A 163 6.69 19.94 -6.20
C ASP A 163 6.47 18.52 -5.71
N LYS A 164 7.21 17.57 -6.25
CA LYS A 164 7.19 16.19 -5.80
C LYS A 164 7.51 16.07 -4.31
N LYS A 165 8.61 16.71 -3.86
CA LYS A 165 9.02 16.71 -2.45
C LYS A 165 7.97 17.36 -1.55
N PHE A 166 7.32 18.44 -2.02
CA PHE A 166 6.25 19.11 -1.30
C PHE A 166 5.07 18.16 -1.04
N HIS A 167 4.59 17.48 -2.08
CA HIS A 167 3.49 16.52 -1.97
C HIS A 167 3.84 15.30 -1.12
N GLU A 168 5.05 14.76 -1.25
CA GLU A 168 5.52 13.66 -0.40
C GLU A 168 5.56 14.07 1.07
N GLN A 169 6.06 15.27 1.37
CA GLN A 169 6.13 15.78 2.74
C GLN A 169 4.74 16.09 3.31
N LEU A 170 3.82 16.59 2.48
CA LEU A 170 2.43 16.83 2.86
C LEU A 170 1.77 15.55 3.37
N ILE A 171 1.93 14.46 2.63
CA ILE A 171 1.41 13.15 3.00
C ILE A 171 2.05 12.66 4.30
N ARG A 172 3.39 12.76 4.42
CA ARG A 172 4.14 12.31 5.60
C ARG A 172 3.80 13.12 6.86
N ALA A 173 3.47 14.40 6.71
CA ALA A 173 3.08 15.26 7.80
C ALA A 173 1.79 14.79 8.53
N THR A 174 0.97 13.96 7.89
CA THR A 174 -0.19 13.35 8.54
C THR A 174 0.21 12.42 9.70
N GLY A 175 1.39 11.83 9.63
CA GLY A 175 1.84 10.79 10.58
C GLY A 175 0.98 9.51 10.54
N ASN A 176 0.02 9.41 9.61
CA ASN A 176 -0.83 8.23 9.48
C ASN A 176 -0.22 7.22 8.49
N PRO A 177 0.25 6.04 8.97
CA PRO A 177 0.93 5.07 8.11
C PRO A 177 0.08 4.59 6.93
N LEU A 178 -1.25 4.51 7.10
CA LEU A 178 -2.15 4.07 6.03
C LEU A 178 -2.26 5.13 4.93
N PHE A 179 -2.37 6.41 5.30
CA PHE A 179 -2.34 7.51 4.33
C PHE A 179 -1.02 7.54 3.57
N ILE A 180 0.11 7.43 4.29
CA ILE A 180 1.44 7.41 3.68
C ILE A 180 1.54 6.27 2.67
N LEU A 181 1.20 5.04 3.07
CA LEU A 181 1.26 3.85 2.23
C LEU A 181 0.45 3.99 0.93
N LEU A 182 -0.81 4.42 1.04
CA LEU A 182 -1.72 4.53 -0.10
C LEU A 182 -1.35 5.71 -1.00
N LEU A 183 -1.14 6.89 -0.43
CA LEU A 183 -0.90 8.10 -1.22
C LEU A 183 0.48 8.11 -1.87
N GLU A 184 1.53 7.58 -1.23
CA GLU A 184 2.83 7.43 -1.87
C GLU A 184 2.74 6.49 -3.09
N SER A 185 1.97 5.39 -2.98
CA SER A 185 1.75 4.45 -4.09
C SER A 185 1.02 5.12 -5.28
N VAL A 186 0.00 5.92 -4.99
CA VAL A 186 -0.76 6.68 -6.00
C VAL A 186 0.06 7.81 -6.60
N SER A 187 0.78 8.58 -5.78
CA SER A 187 1.63 9.69 -6.24
C SER A 187 2.75 9.22 -7.16
N LYS A 188 3.37 8.07 -6.84
CA LYS A 188 4.38 7.47 -7.70
C LYS A 188 3.81 7.11 -9.09
N LEU A 189 2.61 6.51 -9.13
CA LEU A 189 1.94 6.18 -10.39
C LEU A 189 1.58 7.44 -11.19
N TYR A 190 1.12 8.49 -10.54
CA TYR A 190 0.81 9.77 -11.16
C TYR A 190 2.07 10.42 -11.79
N GLN A 191 3.19 10.40 -11.09
CA GLN A 191 4.47 10.91 -11.59
C GLN A 191 4.97 10.14 -12.81
N GLU A 192 4.86 8.81 -12.81
CA GLU A 192 5.19 7.97 -13.97
C GLU A 192 4.37 8.35 -15.20
N GLN A 193 3.10 8.72 -15.02
CA GLN A 193 2.24 9.17 -16.11
C GLN A 193 2.62 10.54 -16.65
N ILE A 194 2.93 11.51 -15.78
CA ILE A 194 3.41 12.84 -16.22
C ILE A 194 4.69 12.69 -17.01
N ALA A 195 5.65 11.91 -16.53
CA ALA A 195 6.91 11.68 -17.22
C ALA A 195 6.70 11.08 -18.62
N CYS A 196 5.76 10.13 -18.76
CA CYS A 196 5.41 9.55 -20.06
C CYS A 196 4.80 10.57 -21.02
N VAL A 197 3.92 11.45 -20.54
CA VAL A 197 3.29 12.50 -21.37
C VAL A 197 4.31 13.54 -21.82
N LEU A 198 5.21 13.96 -20.93
CA LEU A 198 6.27 14.93 -21.26
C LEU A 198 7.23 14.36 -22.31
N GLN A 199 7.65 13.11 -22.20
CA GLN A 199 8.50 12.46 -23.20
C GLN A 199 7.85 12.39 -24.60
N GLN A 200 6.53 12.19 -24.65
CA GLN A 200 5.79 12.17 -25.94
C GLN A 200 5.56 13.56 -26.53
N ALA A 201 5.68 14.62 -25.74
CA ALA A 201 5.52 15.99 -26.21
C ALA A 201 6.83 16.56 -26.81
N ASP A 202 7.97 15.96 -26.51
CA ASP A 202 9.30 16.34 -27.01
C ASP A 202 9.70 15.58 -28.29
N GLU A 203 8.91 14.62 -28.77
CA GLU A 203 9.03 13.90 -30.03
C GLU A 203 8.14 14.55 -31.14
#